data_21087f21c10526819f4582fcc4ecd7e1
#
_entry.id   21087f21c10526819f4582fcc4ecd7e1
#
_cell.length_a   1.000
_cell.length_b   1.000
_cell.length_c   1.000
_cell.angle_alpha   90.00
_cell.angle_beta   90.00
_cell.angle_gamma   90.00
#
_symmetry.space_group_name_H-M   'P 1'
#
loop_
_entity.id
_entity.type
_entity.pdbx_description
1 polymer ?
#
loop_
_entity_poly.entity_id
_entity_poly.type
_entity_poly.pdbx_seq_one_letter_code
_entity_poly.pdbx_strand_id
1 'polypeptide(L)'
;YIPMIPEAVVAMLACARIGAIHSVVFGGFSPDSLAGRITDCDSNIIITADEGIRGGKIIPLKENTDAALKLCSSIKKCIVVKRTGNDINWVEGRDIWYHEAISKVDNECQPEEMDAEDPLFILYTSGSTGKPKGVLHTTAGYIVYASITHKYVFNYIDGDIYWCTADVGWVTGHSYIVYGPLANGATT
;
A
#
# COMPACT_ATOMS: atom_id res chain seq x y z
N TYR A 1 -0.48 -3.64 -4.52
CA TYR A 1 0.21 -4.92 -4.58
C TYR A 1 1.66 -4.67 -4.92
N ILE A 2 2.46 -4.35 -3.90
CA ILE A 2 3.80 -3.79 -4.05
C ILE A 2 4.74 -4.40 -2.99
N PRO A 3 6.05 -4.60 -3.26
CA PRO A 3 6.98 -5.11 -2.27
C PRO A 3 7.33 -4.02 -1.24
N MET A 4 8.09 -4.40 -0.20
CA MET A 4 8.59 -3.47 0.83
C MET A 4 9.68 -2.56 0.24
N ILE A 5 9.25 -1.49 -0.41
CA ILE A 5 10.09 -0.45 -1.01
C ILE A 5 9.55 0.94 -0.63
N PRO A 6 10.36 2.00 -0.67
CA PRO A 6 9.91 3.35 -0.31
C PRO A 6 8.65 3.82 -1.04
N GLU A 7 8.47 3.42 -2.28
CA GLU A 7 7.30 3.77 -3.09
C GLU A 7 5.99 3.21 -2.50
N ALA A 8 6.05 2.13 -1.71
CA ALA A 8 4.86 1.62 -1.00
C ALA A 8 4.41 2.62 0.07
N VAL A 9 5.34 3.16 0.84
CA VAL A 9 5.06 4.18 1.86
C VAL A 9 4.59 5.48 1.21
N VAL A 10 5.26 5.92 0.14
CA VAL A 10 4.86 7.11 -0.61
C VAL A 10 3.44 6.95 -1.14
N ALA A 11 3.08 5.80 -1.71
CA ALA A 11 1.74 5.55 -2.22
C ALA A 11 0.67 5.59 -1.12
N MET A 12 0.93 4.99 0.05
CA MET A 12 0.03 5.03 1.19
C MET A 12 -0.22 6.46 1.68
N LEU A 13 0.85 7.23 1.86
CA LEU A 13 0.76 8.63 2.32
C LEU A 13 0.17 9.56 1.26
N ALA A 14 0.43 9.32 -0.02
CA ALA A 14 -0.18 10.06 -1.11
C ALA A 14 -1.70 9.84 -1.15
N CYS A 15 -2.16 8.60 -0.98
CA CYS A 15 -3.60 8.31 -0.86
C CYS A 15 -4.22 9.06 0.32
N ALA A 16 -3.59 8.98 1.50
CA ALA A 16 -4.08 9.71 2.67
C ALA A 16 -4.13 11.24 2.43
N ARG A 17 -3.13 11.78 1.73
CA ARG A 17 -3.05 13.22 1.43
C ARG A 17 -4.19 13.73 0.54
N ILE A 18 -4.65 12.90 -0.40
CA ILE A 18 -5.72 13.27 -1.35
C ILE A 18 -7.10 12.72 -0.96
N GLY A 19 -7.26 12.21 0.25
CA GLY A 19 -8.52 11.61 0.72
C GLY A 19 -8.90 10.31 0.00
N ALA A 20 -7.96 9.65 -0.66
CA ALA A 20 -8.22 8.38 -1.34
C ALA A 20 -8.05 7.19 -0.39
N ILE A 21 -9.04 6.29 -0.39
CA ILE A 21 -8.98 5.04 0.39
C ILE A 21 -7.99 4.09 -0.29
N HIS A 22 -6.99 3.61 0.46
CA HIS A 22 -6.08 2.60 -0.06
C HIS A 22 -6.29 1.22 0.56
N SER A 23 -5.90 0.18 -0.18
CA SER A 23 -5.86 -1.19 0.32
C SER A 23 -4.55 -1.85 -0.09
N VAL A 24 -3.67 -2.06 0.86
CA VAL A 24 -2.38 -2.70 0.59
C VAL A 24 -2.54 -4.21 0.60
N VAL A 25 -2.09 -4.84 -0.48
CA VAL A 25 -2.10 -6.29 -0.63
C VAL A 25 -0.67 -6.82 -0.61
N PHE A 26 -0.41 -7.77 0.26
CA PHE A 26 0.90 -8.39 0.41
C PHE A 26 1.40 -9.00 -0.91
N GLY A 27 2.62 -8.65 -1.33
CA GLY A 27 3.21 -9.04 -2.61
C GLY A 27 3.42 -10.56 -2.80
N GLY A 28 3.24 -11.36 -1.75
CA GLY A 28 3.30 -12.81 -1.81
C GLY A 28 1.96 -13.51 -2.05
N PHE A 29 0.85 -12.77 -2.16
CA PHE A 29 -0.46 -13.37 -2.44
C PHE A 29 -0.61 -13.74 -3.91
N SER A 30 -1.45 -14.77 -4.15
CA SER A 30 -1.77 -15.24 -5.50
C SER A 30 -2.61 -14.23 -6.29
N PRO A 31 -2.64 -14.33 -7.63
CA PRO A 31 -3.51 -13.52 -8.48
C PRO A 31 -5.00 -13.56 -8.08
N ASP A 32 -5.52 -14.74 -7.72
CA ASP A 32 -6.92 -14.87 -7.27
C ASP A 32 -7.18 -14.10 -5.97
N SER A 33 -6.24 -14.16 -5.02
CA SER A 33 -6.31 -13.40 -3.78
C SER A 33 -6.26 -11.89 -4.01
N LEU A 34 -5.49 -11.43 -4.98
CA LEU A 34 -5.43 -10.04 -5.40
C LEU A 34 -6.74 -9.60 -6.06
N ALA A 35 -7.22 -10.37 -7.04
CA ALA A 35 -8.46 -10.10 -7.77
C ALA A 35 -9.67 -10.02 -6.84
N GLY A 36 -9.76 -10.93 -5.87
CA GLY A 36 -10.84 -10.92 -4.87
C GLY A 36 -10.89 -9.62 -4.07
N ARG A 37 -9.72 -9.09 -3.66
CA ARG A 37 -9.64 -7.81 -2.92
C ARG A 37 -9.93 -6.61 -3.79
N ILE A 38 -9.43 -6.59 -5.02
CA ILE A 38 -9.74 -5.54 -6.00
C ILE A 38 -11.25 -5.44 -6.21
N THR A 39 -11.91 -6.58 -6.40
CA THR A 39 -13.36 -6.64 -6.62
C THR A 39 -14.15 -6.20 -5.39
N ASP A 40 -13.74 -6.65 -4.20
CA ASP A 40 -14.43 -6.34 -2.94
C ASP A 40 -14.31 -4.85 -2.56
N CYS A 41 -13.16 -4.22 -2.86
CA CYS A 41 -12.93 -2.78 -2.64
C CYS A 41 -13.42 -1.89 -3.79
N ASP A 42 -13.88 -2.45 -4.90
CA ASP A 42 -14.17 -1.72 -6.15
C ASP A 42 -13.02 -0.79 -6.58
N SER A 43 -11.79 -1.29 -6.43
CA SER A 43 -10.60 -0.50 -6.76
C SER A 43 -10.49 -0.26 -8.26
N ASN A 44 -10.07 0.96 -8.65
CA ASN A 44 -9.94 1.34 -10.06
C ASN A 44 -8.51 1.69 -10.48
N ILE A 45 -7.59 1.78 -9.53
CA ILE A 45 -6.16 1.98 -9.75
C ILE A 45 -5.40 0.91 -8.98
N ILE A 46 -4.36 0.35 -9.58
CA ILE A 46 -3.42 -0.52 -8.88
C ILE A 46 -2.00 0.03 -9.02
N ILE A 47 -1.25 -0.03 -7.93
CA ILE A 47 0.18 0.28 -7.89
C ILE A 47 0.93 -1.02 -7.62
N THR A 48 1.90 -1.35 -8.46
CA THR A 48 2.71 -2.55 -8.32
C THR A 48 4.17 -2.27 -8.69
N ALA A 49 5.02 -3.28 -8.70
CA ALA A 49 6.36 -3.21 -9.29
C ALA A 49 6.49 -4.22 -10.43
N ASP A 50 7.52 -4.05 -11.27
CA ASP A 50 7.88 -5.08 -12.24
C ASP A 50 8.04 -6.43 -11.54
N GLU A 51 8.91 -6.47 -10.53
CA GLU A 51 9.19 -7.65 -9.72
C GLU A 51 9.47 -7.26 -8.26
N GLY A 52 9.37 -8.24 -7.36
CA GLY A 52 9.83 -8.17 -5.98
C GLY A 52 10.99 -9.12 -5.73
N ILE A 53 11.81 -8.82 -4.72
CA ILE A 53 12.86 -9.74 -4.26
C ILE A 53 12.56 -10.12 -2.81
N ARG A 54 12.44 -11.41 -2.55
CA ARG A 54 12.17 -11.91 -1.20
C ARG A 54 12.91 -13.22 -0.94
N GLY A 55 13.72 -13.25 0.11
CA GLY A 55 14.52 -14.44 0.45
C GLY A 55 15.41 -14.92 -0.70
N GLY A 56 15.97 -13.99 -1.49
CA GLY A 56 16.79 -14.30 -2.66
C GLY A 56 16.02 -14.77 -3.90
N LYS A 57 14.68 -14.80 -3.84
CA LYS A 57 13.82 -15.21 -4.97
C LYS A 57 13.17 -13.99 -5.60
N ILE A 58 13.05 -14.02 -6.92
CA ILE A 58 12.27 -13.05 -7.70
C ILE A 58 10.79 -13.44 -7.63
N ILE A 59 9.94 -12.46 -7.35
CA ILE A 59 8.49 -12.59 -7.36
C ILE A 59 7.97 -11.75 -8.52
N PRO A 60 7.30 -12.33 -9.53
CA PRO A 60 6.85 -11.63 -10.73
C PRO A 60 5.56 -10.84 -10.44
N LEU A 61 5.69 -9.68 -9.78
CA LEU A 61 4.54 -8.92 -9.29
C LEU A 61 3.65 -8.40 -10.42
N LYS A 62 4.26 -7.90 -11.51
CA LYS A 62 3.50 -7.42 -12.66
C LYS A 62 2.76 -8.55 -13.37
N GLU A 63 3.38 -9.72 -13.51
CA GLU A 63 2.74 -10.90 -14.10
C GLU A 63 1.55 -11.37 -13.24
N ASN A 64 1.74 -11.44 -11.92
CA ASN A 64 0.67 -11.76 -10.98
C ASN A 64 -0.47 -10.71 -11.03
N THR A 65 -0.12 -9.44 -11.17
CA THR A 65 -1.09 -8.36 -11.36
C THR A 65 -1.87 -8.58 -12.65
N ASP A 66 -1.22 -8.82 -13.77
CA ASP A 66 -1.88 -9.05 -15.05
C ASP A 66 -2.80 -10.27 -15.01
N ALA A 67 -2.39 -11.32 -14.31
CA ALA A 67 -3.24 -12.50 -14.11
C ALA A 67 -4.49 -12.16 -13.28
N ALA A 68 -4.35 -11.38 -12.20
CA ALA A 68 -5.47 -10.91 -11.39
C ALA A 68 -6.44 -10.03 -12.19
N LEU A 69 -5.90 -9.13 -13.03
CA LEU A 69 -6.71 -8.20 -13.82
C LEU A 69 -7.50 -8.88 -14.97
N LYS A 70 -7.22 -10.14 -15.28
CA LYS A 70 -8.09 -10.96 -16.15
C LYS A 70 -9.36 -11.43 -15.43
N LEU A 71 -9.35 -11.44 -14.09
CA LEU A 71 -10.44 -11.89 -13.24
C LEU A 71 -11.31 -10.75 -12.71
N CYS A 72 -10.89 -9.50 -12.90
CA CYS A 72 -11.62 -8.30 -12.47
C CYS A 72 -11.48 -7.20 -13.52
N SER A 73 -12.53 -6.39 -13.70
CA SER A 73 -12.61 -5.38 -14.76
C SER A 73 -12.63 -3.93 -14.27
N SER A 74 -12.57 -3.70 -12.95
CA SER A 74 -12.68 -2.35 -12.38
C SER A 74 -11.42 -1.50 -12.56
N ILE A 75 -10.23 -2.11 -12.69
CA ILE A 75 -8.95 -1.41 -12.79
C ILE A 75 -8.81 -0.69 -14.13
N LYS A 76 -8.68 0.62 -14.06
CA LYS A 76 -8.49 1.50 -15.23
C LYS A 76 -7.02 1.82 -15.50
N LYS A 77 -6.19 1.88 -14.44
CA LYS A 77 -4.76 2.21 -14.51
C LYS A 77 -3.94 1.30 -13.62
N CYS A 78 -2.77 0.92 -14.12
CA CYS A 78 -1.76 0.16 -13.40
C CYS A 78 -0.46 0.96 -13.38
N ILE A 79 -0.06 1.45 -12.22
CA ILE A 79 1.19 2.19 -12.03
C ILE A 79 2.27 1.19 -11.63
N VAL A 80 3.36 1.14 -12.39
CA VAL A 80 4.41 0.14 -12.25
C VAL A 80 5.72 0.79 -11.82
N VAL A 81 6.24 0.39 -10.66
CA VAL A 81 7.57 0.77 -10.19
C VAL A 81 8.62 -0.11 -10.86
N LYS A 82 9.63 0.50 -11.47
CA LYS A 82 10.75 -0.21 -12.07
C LYS A 82 11.80 -0.53 -10.99
N ARG A 83 11.75 -1.75 -10.45
CA ARG A 83 12.62 -2.21 -9.37
C ARG A 83 13.80 -3.03 -9.85
N THR A 84 13.56 -4.04 -10.70
CA THR A 84 14.60 -4.92 -11.24
C THR A 84 15.03 -4.50 -12.63
N GLY A 85 14.10 -3.93 -13.39
CA GLY A 85 14.32 -3.50 -14.75
C GLY A 85 14.29 -4.62 -15.78
N ASN A 86 13.83 -5.80 -15.37
CA ASN A 86 13.60 -6.91 -16.29
C ASN A 86 12.42 -6.63 -17.23
N ASP A 87 12.38 -7.34 -18.33
CA ASP A 87 11.28 -7.24 -19.29
C ASP A 87 9.98 -7.76 -18.66
N ILE A 88 8.93 -6.98 -18.80
CA ILE A 88 7.59 -7.32 -18.30
C ILE A 88 6.56 -7.15 -19.43
N ASN A 89 5.44 -7.86 -19.33
CA ASN A 89 4.32 -7.60 -20.20
C ASN A 89 3.75 -6.20 -19.95
N TRP A 90 3.47 -5.48 -21.06
CA TRP A 90 2.96 -4.12 -21.01
C TRP A 90 1.63 -4.00 -21.74
N VAL A 91 0.65 -3.38 -21.12
CA VAL A 91 -0.65 -3.13 -21.72
C VAL A 91 -0.80 -1.62 -21.96
N GLU A 92 -0.72 -1.23 -23.23
CA GLU A 92 -0.81 0.16 -23.66
C GLU A 92 -2.14 0.78 -23.24
N GLY A 93 -2.09 2.03 -22.78
CA GLY A 93 -3.26 2.77 -22.31
C GLY A 93 -3.70 2.43 -20.87
N ARG A 94 -3.30 1.28 -20.31
CA ARG A 94 -3.55 0.88 -18.91
C ARG A 94 -2.33 1.12 -18.04
N ASP A 95 -1.16 0.65 -18.47
CA ASP A 95 0.07 0.62 -17.69
C ASP A 95 0.83 1.93 -17.81
N ILE A 96 1.39 2.41 -16.70
CA ILE A 96 2.14 3.66 -16.62
C ILE A 96 3.36 3.42 -15.73
N TRP A 97 4.55 3.78 -16.18
CA TRP A 97 5.72 3.76 -15.32
C TRP A 97 5.61 4.82 -14.21
N TYR A 98 5.87 4.42 -12.97
CA TYR A 98 5.83 5.31 -11.80
C TYR A 98 6.71 6.54 -12.00
N HIS A 99 7.98 6.35 -12.42
CA HIS A 99 8.93 7.44 -12.62
C HIS A 99 8.52 8.40 -13.74
N GLU A 100 7.82 7.91 -14.75
CA GLU A 100 7.27 8.77 -15.81
C GLU A 100 6.05 9.56 -15.34
N ALA A 101 5.22 8.95 -14.50
CA ALA A 101 4.05 9.62 -13.94
C ALA A 101 4.47 10.79 -13.04
N ILE A 102 5.41 10.57 -12.13
CA ILE A 102 5.87 11.60 -11.19
C ILE A 102 6.67 12.72 -11.88
N SER A 103 7.33 12.43 -13.01
CA SER A 103 8.09 13.45 -13.77
C SER A 103 7.20 14.46 -14.49
N LYS A 104 5.91 14.19 -14.61
CA LYS A 104 4.95 15.01 -15.38
C LYS A 104 4.03 15.85 -14.49
N VAL A 105 4.21 15.80 -13.18
CA VAL A 105 3.37 16.51 -12.20
C VAL A 105 4.19 17.47 -11.37
N ASP A 106 3.52 18.47 -10.81
CA ASP A 106 4.14 19.40 -9.89
C ASP A 106 4.47 18.71 -8.55
N ASN A 107 5.39 19.31 -7.80
CA ASN A 107 5.78 18.84 -6.47
C ASN A 107 4.85 19.36 -5.36
N GLU A 108 3.86 20.16 -5.68
CA GLU A 108 2.88 20.71 -4.75
C GLU A 108 1.55 19.98 -4.88
N CYS A 109 1.06 19.48 -3.77
CA CYS A 109 -0.27 18.89 -3.66
C CYS A 109 -0.85 19.31 -2.31
N GLN A 110 -1.89 20.12 -2.32
CA GLN A 110 -2.58 20.51 -1.09
C GLN A 110 -3.26 19.27 -0.48
N PRO A 111 -3.19 19.10 0.85
CA PRO A 111 -3.91 17.99 1.48
C PRO A 111 -5.41 18.23 1.40
N GLU A 112 -6.16 17.15 1.19
CA GLU A 112 -7.61 17.17 1.32
C GLU A 112 -7.99 17.31 2.79
N GLU A 113 -9.01 18.12 3.07
CA GLU A 113 -9.58 18.25 4.42
C GLU A 113 -10.46 17.01 4.70
N MET A 114 -10.13 16.27 5.75
CA MET A 114 -10.80 15.01 6.11
C MET A 114 -11.41 15.12 7.50
N ASP A 115 -12.62 14.61 7.65
CA ASP A 115 -13.24 14.42 8.95
C ASP A 115 -12.61 13.22 9.69
N ALA A 116 -12.76 13.23 11.03
CA ALA A 116 -12.22 12.17 11.89
C ALA A 116 -12.67 10.76 11.50
N GLU A 117 -13.92 10.63 11.06
CA GLU A 117 -14.53 9.35 10.69
C GLU A 117 -14.44 9.04 9.20
N ASP A 118 -13.81 9.89 8.40
CA ASP A 118 -13.59 9.60 6.99
C ASP A 118 -12.72 8.37 6.81
N PRO A 119 -13.03 7.49 5.84
CA PRO A 119 -12.25 6.31 5.53
C PRO A 119 -10.80 6.62 5.17
N LEU A 120 -9.86 5.88 5.75
CA LEU A 120 -8.43 6.01 5.44
C LEU A 120 -7.94 4.84 4.60
N PHE A 121 -8.17 3.61 5.07
CA PHE A 121 -7.74 2.41 4.35
C PHE A 121 -8.59 1.19 4.69
N ILE A 122 -8.48 0.17 3.85
CA ILE A 122 -9.08 -1.14 4.06
C ILE A 122 -7.96 -2.18 4.13
N LEU A 123 -7.91 -2.94 5.22
CA LEU A 123 -7.04 -4.10 5.37
C LEU A 123 -7.84 -5.38 5.55
N TYR A 124 -7.35 -6.45 4.92
CA TYR A 124 -8.02 -7.75 4.94
C TYR A 124 -7.46 -8.66 6.03
N THR A 125 -8.36 -9.25 6.80
CA THR A 125 -8.07 -10.35 7.73
C THR A 125 -8.42 -11.68 7.08
N SER A 126 -7.88 -12.79 7.63
CA SER A 126 -8.16 -14.15 7.13
C SER A 126 -9.63 -14.56 7.22
N GLY A 127 -10.42 -13.86 8.06
CA GLY A 127 -11.83 -14.15 8.27
C GLY A 127 -12.09 -15.55 8.87
N SER A 128 -13.07 -15.64 9.75
CA SER A 128 -13.47 -16.92 10.38
C SER A 128 -14.19 -17.88 9.42
N THR A 129 -14.65 -17.38 8.28
CA THR A 129 -15.42 -18.14 7.27
C THR A 129 -14.61 -18.56 6.06
N GLY A 130 -13.29 -18.41 6.10
CA GLY A 130 -12.37 -18.74 5.00
C GLY A 130 -12.27 -17.67 3.91
N LYS A 131 -13.23 -16.74 3.78
CA LYS A 131 -13.09 -15.59 2.89
C LYS A 131 -12.47 -14.41 3.64
N PRO A 132 -11.46 -13.73 3.07
CA PRO A 132 -10.92 -12.52 3.66
C PRO A 132 -12.01 -11.47 3.89
N LYS A 133 -11.93 -10.76 5.02
CA LYS A 133 -12.85 -9.67 5.36
C LYS A 133 -12.08 -8.37 5.39
N GLY A 134 -12.54 -7.38 4.63
CA GLY A 134 -12.02 -6.01 4.65
C GLY A 134 -12.44 -5.30 5.95
N VAL A 135 -11.47 -4.79 6.68
CA VAL A 135 -11.68 -3.94 7.85
C VAL A 135 -11.38 -2.51 7.43
N LEU A 136 -12.40 -1.66 7.48
CA LEU A 136 -12.28 -0.24 7.22
C LEU A 136 -11.72 0.47 8.45
N HIS A 137 -10.66 1.24 8.27
CA HIS A 137 -10.10 2.12 9.30
C HIS A 137 -10.37 3.58 8.94
N THR A 138 -10.80 4.36 9.93
CA THR A 138 -11.06 5.79 9.78
C THR A 138 -9.84 6.63 10.16
N THR A 139 -9.81 7.89 9.71
CA THR A 139 -8.61 8.74 9.70
C THR A 139 -8.09 9.05 11.10
N ALA A 140 -8.89 9.69 11.95
CA ALA A 140 -8.37 10.22 13.23
C ALA A 140 -8.16 9.14 14.29
N GLY A 141 -9.14 8.28 14.53
CA GLY A 141 -9.05 7.27 15.57
C GLY A 141 -7.87 6.33 15.37
N TYR A 142 -7.62 5.94 14.12
CA TYR A 142 -6.50 5.08 13.78
C TYR A 142 -5.15 5.77 14.01
N ILE A 143 -4.96 7.00 13.50
CA ILE A 143 -3.66 7.69 13.59
C ILE A 143 -3.31 8.04 15.04
N VAL A 144 -4.30 8.46 15.84
CA VAL A 144 -4.12 8.73 17.26
C VAL A 144 -3.68 7.46 17.99
N TYR A 145 -4.36 6.34 17.77
CA TYR A 145 -3.98 5.06 18.38
C TYR A 145 -2.58 4.62 17.98
N ALA A 146 -2.26 4.62 16.68
CA ALA A 146 -0.96 4.21 16.17
C ALA A 146 0.18 5.09 16.71
N SER A 147 -0.02 6.41 16.74
CA SER A 147 0.95 7.37 17.27
C SER A 147 1.20 7.18 18.77
N ILE A 148 0.14 7.11 19.58
CA ILE A 148 0.24 6.96 21.03
C ILE A 148 0.89 5.63 21.40
N THR A 149 0.46 4.53 20.78
CA THR A 149 1.02 3.21 21.08
C THR A 149 2.47 3.09 20.61
N HIS A 150 2.84 3.68 19.47
CA HIS A 150 4.25 3.76 19.07
C HIS A 150 5.07 4.51 20.11
N LYS A 151 4.61 5.66 20.56
CA LYS A 151 5.35 6.49 21.53
C LYS A 151 5.50 5.80 22.89
N TYR A 152 4.42 5.28 23.46
CA TYR A 152 4.41 4.81 24.86
C TYR A 152 4.65 3.31 25.01
N VAL A 153 4.11 2.47 24.13
CA VAL A 153 4.27 1.01 24.22
C VAL A 153 5.65 0.58 23.75
N PHE A 154 6.14 1.18 22.66
CA PHE A 154 7.49 0.91 22.15
C PHE A 154 8.54 1.83 22.77
N ASN A 155 8.15 2.73 23.69
CA ASN A 155 9.03 3.64 24.39
C ASN A 155 9.93 4.46 23.47
N TYR A 156 9.36 4.98 22.37
CA TYR A 156 10.08 5.81 21.41
C TYR A 156 10.53 7.13 22.04
N ILE A 157 11.80 7.46 21.88
CA ILE A 157 12.43 8.72 22.29
C ILE A 157 12.88 9.46 21.03
N ASP A 158 12.72 10.78 21.00
CA ASP A 158 13.09 11.60 19.87
C ASP A 158 14.56 11.38 19.46
N GLY A 159 14.76 11.05 18.20
CA GLY A 159 16.08 10.72 17.64
C GLY A 159 16.39 9.22 17.56
N ASP A 160 15.56 8.36 18.13
CA ASP A 160 15.72 6.92 17.97
C ASP A 160 15.46 6.50 16.51
N ILE A 161 16.17 5.46 16.08
CA ILE A 161 15.88 4.75 14.84
C ILE A 161 15.00 3.55 15.22
N TYR A 162 13.78 3.57 14.73
CA TYR A 162 12.81 2.50 15.02
C TYR A 162 12.78 1.48 13.88
N TRP A 163 12.90 0.21 14.21
CA TRP A 163 12.87 -0.86 13.20
C TRP A 163 11.77 -1.88 13.50
N CYS A 164 10.84 -2.00 12.57
CA CYS A 164 9.78 -3.02 12.59
C CYS A 164 9.99 -3.99 11.43
N THR A 165 10.03 -5.29 11.73
CA THR A 165 10.26 -6.36 10.74
C THR A 165 8.99 -6.88 10.06
N ALA A 166 7.85 -6.24 10.29
CA ALA A 166 6.58 -6.58 9.66
C ALA A 166 6.57 -6.17 8.17
N ASP A 167 5.51 -6.53 7.49
CA ASP A 167 5.23 -6.10 6.11
C ASP A 167 4.02 -5.16 6.10
N VAL A 168 4.05 -4.12 5.27
CA VAL A 168 2.94 -3.14 5.17
C VAL A 168 1.64 -3.76 4.66
N GLY A 169 1.64 -4.96 4.12
CA GLY A 169 0.43 -5.72 3.81
C GLY A 169 -0.33 -6.23 5.05
N TRP A 170 0.19 -5.99 6.26
CA TRP A 170 -0.40 -6.35 7.54
C TRP A 170 -0.61 -5.12 8.42
N VAL A 171 -1.59 -5.18 9.34
CA VAL A 171 -1.89 -4.04 10.22
C VAL A 171 -0.69 -3.61 11.07
N THR A 172 0.17 -4.54 11.46
CA THR A 172 1.40 -4.22 12.19
C THR A 172 2.33 -3.35 11.36
N GLY A 173 2.52 -3.68 10.07
CA GLY A 173 3.33 -2.86 9.15
C GLY A 173 2.72 -1.48 8.90
N HIS A 174 1.39 -1.41 8.67
CA HIS A 174 0.71 -0.11 8.57
C HIS A 174 0.96 0.75 9.79
N SER A 175 0.71 0.21 10.98
CA SER A 175 0.75 0.96 12.24
C SER A 175 2.16 1.30 12.68
N TYR A 176 3.13 0.39 12.49
CA TYR A 176 4.45 0.50 13.12
C TYR A 176 5.63 0.45 12.15
N ILE A 177 5.38 0.59 10.84
CA ILE A 177 6.39 1.02 9.87
C ILE A 177 6.02 2.40 9.35
N VAL A 178 4.73 2.65 9.05
CA VAL A 178 4.29 3.86 8.37
C VAL A 178 3.68 4.86 9.35
N TYR A 179 2.43 4.64 9.77
CA TYR A 179 1.64 5.70 10.38
C TYR A 179 2.13 6.12 11.78
N GLY A 180 2.36 5.19 12.69
CA GLY A 180 2.78 5.51 14.07
C GLY A 180 4.15 6.17 14.15
N PRO A 181 5.21 5.56 13.57
CA PRO A 181 6.54 6.16 13.56
C PRO A 181 6.57 7.52 12.89
N LEU A 182 6.01 7.64 11.68
CA LEU A 182 6.07 8.89 10.92
C LEU A 182 5.23 10.01 11.58
N ALA A 183 4.12 9.69 12.24
CA ALA A 183 3.34 10.66 13.02
C ALA A 183 4.12 11.18 14.24
N ASN A 184 5.10 10.46 14.73
CA ASN A 184 6.00 10.88 15.80
C ASN A 184 7.34 11.46 15.29
N GLY A 185 7.51 11.63 13.98
CA GLY A 185 8.75 12.14 13.38
C GLY A 185 9.93 11.17 13.47
N ALA A 186 9.66 9.89 13.69
CA ALA A 186 10.69 8.88 13.82
C ALA A 186 11.35 8.52 12.49
N THR A 187 12.62 8.15 12.53
CA THR A 187 13.28 7.41 11.46
C THR A 187 12.88 5.93 11.58
N THR A 188 12.31 5.38 10.51
CA THR A 188 11.81 3.99 10.49
C THR A 188 12.30 3.23 9.27
#